data_93ad89dd5545b67e886f42bb46bc7724
#
_entry.id   93ad89dd5545b67e886f42bb46bc7724
#
_cell.length_a   1.000
_cell.length_b   1.000
_cell.length_c   1.000
_cell.angle_alpha   90.00
_cell.angle_beta   90.00
_cell.angle_gamma   90.00
#
_symmetry.space_group_name_H-M   'P 1'
#
loop_
_entity.id
_entity.type
_entity.pdbx_description
1 polymer ?
#
loop_
_entity_poly.entity_id
_entity_poly.type
_entity_poly.pdbx_seq_one_letter_code
_entity_poly.pdbx_strand_id
1 'polypeptide(L)'
;MLYLWVKAFHLVFVVAWMAGLVMYPRLKIYQLNDSQGGKLFEMMSEASIRLRKIIMTPSLIAVWALGLLMVALNPSIATGGWFITKLVLVLVITGFHGWFTALGKKIDAGTHSMSEKQLRMLNEVPFVAMIGVVILVIVKPF
;
A
#
# COMPACT_ATOMS: atom_id res chain seq x y z
N MET A 1 -14.20 18.01 -17.09
CA MET A 1 -14.68 18.10 -15.68
C MET A 1 -14.74 16.75 -14.99
N LEU A 2 -15.35 15.74 -15.61
CA LEU A 2 -15.42 14.40 -15.02
C LEU A 2 -14.03 13.82 -14.73
N TYR A 3 -13.07 13.97 -15.65
CA TYR A 3 -11.69 13.50 -15.44
C TYR A 3 -11.06 14.10 -14.18
N LEU A 4 -11.27 15.37 -13.93
CA LEU A 4 -10.71 16.04 -12.75
C LEU A 4 -11.31 15.51 -11.45
N TRP A 5 -12.61 15.21 -11.44
CA TRP A 5 -13.26 14.59 -10.29
C TRP A 5 -12.73 13.18 -10.02
N VAL A 6 -12.60 12.38 -11.07
CA VAL A 6 -12.03 11.03 -10.96
C VAL A 6 -10.59 11.10 -10.44
N LYS A 7 -9.80 12.02 -10.98
CA LYS A 7 -8.42 12.23 -10.53
C LYS A 7 -8.34 12.61 -9.05
N ALA A 8 -9.24 13.48 -8.60
CA ALA A 8 -9.29 13.92 -7.20
C ALA A 8 -9.59 12.74 -6.27
N PHE A 9 -10.60 11.94 -6.57
CA PHE A 9 -10.92 10.76 -5.77
C PHE A 9 -9.84 9.70 -5.85
N HIS A 10 -9.24 9.50 -7.02
CA HIS A 10 -8.10 8.61 -7.17
C HIS A 10 -6.97 9.01 -6.21
N LEU A 11 -6.65 10.29 -6.14
CA LEU A 11 -5.60 10.78 -5.24
C LEU A 11 -5.96 10.56 -3.77
N VAL A 12 -7.22 10.78 -3.38
CA VAL A 12 -7.69 10.52 -2.01
C VAL A 12 -7.42 9.06 -1.63
N PHE A 13 -7.79 8.13 -2.50
CA PHE A 13 -7.58 6.70 -2.23
C PHE A 13 -6.11 6.30 -2.28
N VAL A 14 -5.30 6.94 -3.12
CA VAL A 14 -3.85 6.73 -3.11
C VAL A 14 -3.26 7.10 -1.75
N VAL A 15 -3.65 8.26 -1.20
CA VAL A 15 -3.18 8.68 0.13
C VAL A 15 -3.62 7.69 1.20
N ALA A 16 -4.88 7.27 1.18
CA ALA A 16 -5.40 6.30 2.14
C ALA A 16 -4.67 4.95 2.05
N TRP A 17 -4.45 4.46 0.83
CA TRP A 17 -3.74 3.20 0.60
C TRP A 17 -2.31 3.25 1.11
N MET A 18 -1.59 4.32 0.80
CA MET A 18 -0.20 4.47 1.22
C MET A 18 -0.08 4.64 2.73
N ALA A 19 -1.00 5.39 3.35
CA ALA A 19 -1.04 5.50 4.80
C ALA A 19 -1.22 4.13 5.45
N GLY A 20 -2.14 3.33 4.93
CA GLY A 20 -2.37 1.96 5.40
C GLY A 20 -1.16 1.06 5.22
N LEU A 21 -0.50 1.12 4.05
CA LEU A 21 0.68 0.31 3.76
C LEU A 21 1.88 0.65 4.66
N VAL A 22 2.03 1.91 5.04
CA VAL A 22 3.08 2.32 5.98
C VAL A 22 2.74 1.88 7.39
N MET A 23 1.48 2.01 7.78
CA MET A 23 1.04 1.70 9.15
C MET A 23 0.94 0.20 9.43
N TYR A 24 0.50 -0.60 8.46
CA TYR A 24 0.23 -2.02 8.67
C TYR A 24 1.44 -2.80 9.18
N PRO A 25 2.63 -2.70 8.55
CA PRO A 25 3.81 -3.40 9.08
C PRO A 25 4.23 -2.88 10.46
N ARG A 26 4.01 -1.60 10.73
CA ARG A 26 4.33 -1.02 12.06
C ARG A 26 3.47 -1.63 13.15
N LEU A 27 2.17 -1.86 12.88
CA LEU A 27 1.29 -2.54 13.83
C LEU A 27 1.77 -3.97 14.08
N LYS A 28 2.24 -4.65 13.03
CA LYS A 28 2.79 -5.99 13.15
C LYS A 28 4.10 -6.00 13.95
N ILE A 29 4.93 -4.99 13.81
CA ILE A 29 6.16 -4.85 14.59
C ILE A 29 5.82 -4.69 16.07
N TYR A 30 4.86 -3.85 16.42
CA TYR A 30 4.39 -3.71 17.81
C TYR A 30 3.81 -5.02 18.34
N GLN A 31 3.09 -5.76 17.49
CA GLN A 31 2.55 -7.07 17.85
C GLN A 31 3.65 -8.06 18.24
N LEU A 32 4.79 -8.02 17.55
CA LEU A 32 5.94 -8.90 17.82
C LEU A 32 6.63 -8.57 19.15
N ASN A 33 6.37 -7.40 19.75
CA ASN A 33 6.92 -7.03 21.06
C ASN A 33 6.22 -7.74 22.22
N ASP A 34 5.17 -8.52 21.95
CA ASP A 34 4.46 -9.30 22.95
C ASP A 34 4.44 -10.77 22.52
N SER A 35 4.18 -11.66 23.47
CA SER A 35 4.03 -13.08 23.16
C SER A 35 2.64 -13.36 22.60
N GLN A 36 2.53 -14.43 21.80
CA GLN A 36 1.25 -14.87 21.28
C GLN A 36 0.25 -15.10 22.42
N GLY A 37 -0.95 -14.56 22.27
CA GLY A 37 -1.97 -14.60 23.32
C GLY A 37 -1.89 -13.49 24.34
N GLY A 38 -0.85 -12.64 24.32
CA GLY A 38 -0.74 -11.47 25.16
C GLY A 38 -1.72 -10.37 24.75
N LYS A 39 -2.00 -9.46 25.68
CA LYS A 39 -2.97 -8.39 25.45
C LYS A 39 -2.53 -7.44 24.34
N LEU A 40 -1.26 -7.04 24.32
CA LEU A 40 -0.73 -6.18 23.26
C LEU A 40 -0.76 -6.91 21.90
N PHE A 41 -0.39 -8.18 21.89
CA PHE A 41 -0.44 -9.00 20.66
C PHE A 41 -1.85 -9.00 20.07
N GLU A 42 -2.86 -9.28 20.91
CA GLU A 42 -4.26 -9.34 20.45
C GLU A 42 -4.77 -7.98 19.97
N MET A 43 -4.44 -6.90 20.68
CA MET A 43 -4.86 -5.54 20.31
C MET A 43 -4.26 -5.12 18.98
N MET A 44 -2.98 -5.38 18.76
CA MET A 44 -2.30 -5.01 17.50
C MET A 44 -2.77 -5.88 16.34
N SER A 45 -3.02 -7.16 16.59
CA SER A 45 -3.61 -8.07 15.61
C SER A 45 -4.97 -7.54 15.13
N GLU A 46 -5.86 -7.21 16.06
CA GLU A 46 -7.18 -6.69 15.75
C GLU A 46 -7.10 -5.36 14.98
N ALA A 47 -6.24 -4.45 15.43
CA ALA A 47 -6.06 -3.15 14.77
C ALA A 47 -5.57 -3.33 13.34
N SER A 48 -4.62 -4.23 13.11
CA SER A 48 -4.08 -4.47 11.76
C SER A 48 -5.11 -5.13 10.83
N ILE A 49 -5.93 -6.04 11.36
CA ILE A 49 -7.00 -6.68 10.58
C ILE A 49 -8.04 -5.64 10.15
N ARG A 50 -8.44 -4.76 11.07
CA ARG A 50 -9.39 -3.69 10.77
C ARG A 50 -8.82 -2.71 9.74
N LEU A 51 -7.57 -2.31 9.90
CA LEU A 51 -6.89 -1.42 8.96
C LEU A 51 -6.90 -2.02 7.55
N ARG A 52 -6.55 -3.30 7.44
CA ARG A 52 -6.53 -4.00 6.15
C ARG A 52 -7.92 -4.05 5.52
N LYS A 53 -8.94 -4.46 6.27
CA LYS A 53 -10.29 -4.69 5.75
C LYS A 53 -11.04 -3.40 5.45
N ILE A 54 -10.82 -2.36 6.23
CA ILE A 54 -11.59 -1.12 6.13
C ILE A 54 -10.92 -0.09 5.23
N ILE A 55 -9.58 0.00 5.27
CA ILE A 55 -8.84 1.05 4.58
C ILE A 55 -7.99 0.50 3.43
N MET A 56 -7.12 -0.47 3.70
CA MET A 56 -6.11 -0.91 2.72
C MET A 56 -6.73 -1.58 1.50
N THR A 57 -7.51 -2.61 1.69
CA THR A 57 -8.07 -3.38 0.57
C THR A 57 -9.09 -2.57 -0.23
N PRO A 58 -10.05 -1.86 0.38
CA PRO A 58 -10.94 -0.99 -0.38
C PRO A 58 -10.18 0.11 -1.13
N SER A 59 -9.16 0.70 -0.53
CA SER A 59 -8.35 1.74 -1.18
C SER A 59 -7.56 1.19 -2.35
N LEU A 60 -6.98 -0.01 -2.22
CA LEU A 60 -6.29 -0.67 -3.33
C LEU A 60 -7.21 -0.86 -4.53
N ILE A 61 -8.40 -1.37 -4.29
CA ILE A 61 -9.40 -1.59 -5.35
C ILE A 61 -9.77 -0.25 -5.99
N ALA A 62 -10.03 0.77 -5.18
CA ALA A 62 -10.40 2.09 -5.67
C ALA A 62 -9.27 2.75 -6.48
N VAL A 63 -8.02 2.62 -6.03
CA VAL A 63 -6.85 3.16 -6.75
C VAL A 63 -6.75 2.57 -8.15
N TRP A 64 -6.85 1.25 -8.27
CA TRP A 64 -6.78 0.59 -9.57
C TRP A 64 -7.98 0.92 -10.45
N ALA A 65 -9.20 0.86 -9.89
CA ALA A 65 -10.41 1.15 -10.64
C ALA A 65 -10.42 2.59 -11.18
N LEU A 66 -10.13 3.56 -10.32
CA LEU A 66 -10.11 4.97 -10.71
C LEU A 66 -8.93 5.29 -11.63
N GLY A 67 -7.78 4.66 -11.42
CA GLY A 67 -6.63 4.82 -12.31
C GLY A 67 -6.91 4.32 -13.72
N LEU A 68 -7.53 3.16 -13.84
CA LEU A 68 -7.93 2.61 -15.13
C LEU A 68 -9.00 3.48 -15.80
N LEU A 69 -9.94 4.00 -15.01
CA LEU A 69 -10.95 4.93 -15.52
C LEU A 69 -10.33 6.22 -16.06
N MET A 70 -9.31 6.75 -15.39
CA MET A 70 -8.58 7.93 -15.87
C MET A 70 -7.94 7.68 -17.23
N VAL A 71 -7.34 6.52 -17.43
CA VAL A 71 -6.76 6.14 -18.73
C VAL A 71 -7.86 6.03 -19.79
N ALA A 72 -9.01 5.47 -19.44
CA ALA A 72 -10.14 5.35 -20.37
C ALA A 72 -10.69 6.73 -20.77
N LEU A 73 -10.74 7.67 -19.83
CA LEU A 73 -11.23 9.03 -20.11
C LEU A 73 -10.20 9.90 -20.85
N ASN A 74 -8.92 9.64 -20.65
CA ASN A 74 -7.85 10.41 -21.28
C ASN A 74 -6.68 9.49 -21.64
N PRO A 75 -6.77 8.74 -22.76
CA PRO A 75 -5.72 7.79 -23.13
C PRO A 75 -4.34 8.41 -23.33
N SER A 76 -4.26 9.72 -23.57
CA SER A 76 -2.99 10.40 -23.80
C SER A 76 -2.07 10.34 -22.57
N ILE A 77 -2.59 10.16 -21.36
CA ILE A 77 -1.76 10.05 -20.16
C ILE A 77 -0.91 8.78 -20.15
N ALA A 78 -1.26 7.78 -20.93
CA ALA A 78 -0.57 6.50 -20.99
C ALA A 78 0.55 6.45 -22.04
N THR A 79 0.86 7.55 -22.71
CA THR A 79 1.79 7.57 -23.84
C THR A 79 3.24 7.85 -23.47
N GLY A 80 3.51 8.36 -22.26
CA GLY A 80 4.87 8.69 -21.84
C GLY A 80 5.58 7.53 -21.15
N GLY A 81 6.91 7.53 -21.21
CA GLY A 81 7.72 6.54 -20.49
C GLY A 81 7.53 6.62 -18.98
N TRP A 82 7.25 7.80 -18.45
CA TRP A 82 6.95 7.98 -17.04
C TRP A 82 5.78 7.14 -16.57
N PHE A 83 4.77 6.98 -17.45
CA PHE A 83 3.58 6.19 -17.11
C PHE A 83 3.92 4.71 -16.94
N ILE A 84 4.74 4.16 -17.84
CA ILE A 84 5.15 2.75 -17.79
C ILE A 84 5.97 2.49 -16.53
N THR A 85 6.92 3.37 -16.22
CA THR A 85 7.75 3.26 -15.02
C THR A 85 6.90 3.36 -13.76
N LYS A 86 5.97 4.31 -13.72
CA LYS A 86 5.01 4.45 -12.62
C LYS A 86 4.20 3.17 -12.44
N LEU A 87 3.70 2.61 -13.54
CA LEU A 87 2.88 1.40 -13.49
C LEU A 87 3.66 0.22 -12.90
N VAL A 88 4.93 0.07 -13.27
CA VAL A 88 5.80 -0.96 -12.69
C VAL A 88 5.94 -0.75 -11.18
N LEU A 89 6.18 0.48 -10.73
CA LEU A 89 6.29 0.78 -9.31
C LEU A 89 4.99 0.51 -8.56
N VAL A 90 3.85 0.85 -9.15
CA VAL A 90 2.54 0.57 -8.55
C VAL A 90 2.29 -0.94 -8.46
N LEU A 91 2.71 -1.71 -9.45
CA LEU A 91 2.64 -3.17 -9.38
C LEU A 91 3.49 -3.74 -8.26
N VAL A 92 4.70 -3.19 -8.07
CA VAL A 92 5.58 -3.59 -6.95
C VAL A 92 4.90 -3.28 -5.61
N ILE A 93 4.33 -2.08 -5.46
CA ILE A 93 3.62 -1.70 -4.23
C ILE A 93 2.43 -2.63 -3.99
N THR A 94 1.67 -2.97 -5.03
CA THR A 94 0.55 -3.91 -4.94
C THR A 94 1.02 -5.29 -4.49
N GLY A 95 2.15 -5.75 -5.00
CA GLY A 95 2.78 -7.00 -4.57
C GLY A 95 3.14 -6.97 -3.09
N PHE A 96 3.71 -5.87 -2.61
CA PHE A 96 4.02 -5.70 -1.18
C PHE A 96 2.75 -5.70 -0.33
N HIS A 97 1.66 -5.09 -0.81
CA HIS A 97 0.38 -5.12 -0.11
C HIS A 97 -0.06 -6.58 0.13
N GLY A 98 -0.07 -7.41 -0.91
CA GLY A 98 -0.42 -8.82 -0.79
C GLY A 98 0.53 -9.59 0.11
N TRP A 99 1.82 -9.35 -0.02
CA TRP A 99 2.84 -10.02 0.78
C TRP A 99 2.74 -9.65 2.25
N PHE A 100 2.56 -8.35 2.57
CA PHE A 100 2.36 -7.92 3.96
C PHE A 100 1.09 -8.53 4.55
N THR A 101 0.03 -8.64 3.77
CA THR A 101 -1.21 -9.28 4.22
C THR A 101 -0.97 -10.75 4.58
N ALA A 102 -0.26 -11.48 3.72
CA ALA A 102 0.07 -12.88 3.98
C ALA A 102 0.99 -13.02 5.18
N LEU A 103 2.01 -12.16 5.30
CA LEU A 103 2.92 -12.15 6.43
C LEU A 103 2.18 -11.84 7.73
N GLY A 104 1.27 -10.88 7.69
CA GLY A 104 0.45 -10.53 8.86
C GLY A 104 -0.37 -11.70 9.37
N LYS A 105 -0.94 -12.50 8.48
CA LYS A 105 -1.65 -13.71 8.86
C LYS A 105 -0.74 -14.74 9.52
N LYS A 106 0.50 -14.87 9.03
CA LYS A 106 1.50 -15.76 9.64
C LYS A 106 1.91 -15.28 11.03
N ILE A 107 2.07 -13.98 11.21
CA ILE A 107 2.37 -13.39 12.53
C ILE A 107 1.24 -13.67 13.51
N ASP A 108 -0.02 -13.49 13.09
CA ASP A 108 -1.19 -13.75 13.93
C ASP A 108 -1.25 -15.23 14.37
N ALA A 109 -0.85 -16.14 13.47
CA ALA A 109 -0.82 -17.55 13.75
C ALA A 109 0.44 -18.03 14.50
N GLY A 110 1.42 -17.12 14.68
CA GLY A 110 2.69 -17.47 15.33
C GLY A 110 3.64 -18.30 14.48
N THR A 111 3.44 -18.34 13.16
CA THR A 111 4.23 -19.17 12.23
C THR A 111 5.24 -18.38 11.41
N HIS A 112 5.38 -17.08 11.67
CA HIS A 112 6.33 -16.23 10.93
C HIS A 112 7.78 -16.57 11.26
N SER A 113 8.68 -16.30 10.31
CA SER A 113 10.12 -16.51 10.48
C SER A 113 10.94 -15.21 10.42
N MET A 114 10.30 -14.07 10.19
CA MET A 114 10.99 -12.80 10.04
C MET A 114 11.25 -12.13 11.38
N SER A 115 12.43 -11.50 11.51
CA SER A 115 12.76 -10.68 12.66
C SER A 115 12.11 -9.30 12.56
N GLU A 116 11.99 -8.61 13.70
CA GLU A 116 11.51 -7.23 13.75
C GLU A 116 12.35 -6.31 12.86
N LYS A 117 13.68 -6.48 12.87
CA LYS A 117 14.59 -5.68 12.04
C LYS A 117 14.32 -5.86 10.55
N GLN A 118 14.13 -7.11 10.11
CA GLN A 118 13.82 -7.40 8.71
C GLN A 118 12.50 -6.75 8.29
N LEU A 119 11.50 -6.82 9.14
CA LEU A 119 10.19 -6.23 8.87
C LEU A 119 10.27 -4.71 8.79
N ARG A 120 11.07 -4.06 9.65
CA ARG A 120 11.28 -2.62 9.60
C ARG A 120 11.98 -2.20 8.30
N MET A 121 12.99 -2.94 7.87
CA MET A 121 13.70 -2.67 6.62
C MET A 121 12.76 -2.78 5.43
N LEU A 122 11.92 -3.82 5.39
CA LEU A 122 10.99 -4.04 4.29
C LEU A 122 9.84 -3.03 4.28
N ASN A 123 9.50 -2.45 5.43
CA ASN A 123 8.50 -1.39 5.51
C ASN A 123 8.93 -0.13 4.75
N GLU A 124 10.22 0.11 4.62
CA GLU A 124 10.72 1.29 3.90
C GLU A 124 10.59 1.17 2.37
N VAL A 125 10.54 -0.05 1.83
CA VAL A 125 10.52 -0.26 0.37
C VAL A 125 9.27 0.34 -0.30
N PRO A 126 8.03 0.09 0.18
CA PRO A 126 6.86 0.73 -0.41
C PRO A 126 6.89 2.25 -0.30
N PHE A 127 7.42 2.79 0.78
CA PHE A 127 7.53 4.22 0.97
C PHE A 127 8.47 4.86 -0.05
N VAL A 128 9.63 4.26 -0.28
CA VAL A 128 10.58 4.72 -1.29
C VAL A 128 9.98 4.62 -2.69
N ALA A 129 9.28 3.52 -2.98
CA ALA A 129 8.59 3.33 -4.25
C ALA A 129 7.53 4.41 -4.46
N MET A 130 6.80 4.80 -3.41
CA MET A 130 5.80 5.86 -3.49
C MET A 130 6.45 7.21 -3.82
N ILE A 131 7.59 7.52 -3.23
CA ILE A 131 8.32 8.75 -3.56
C ILE A 131 8.61 8.77 -5.07
N GLY A 132 9.07 7.64 -5.61
CA GLY A 132 9.31 7.51 -7.05
C GLY A 132 8.05 7.74 -7.88
N VAL A 133 6.92 7.16 -7.46
CA VAL A 133 5.63 7.34 -8.14
C VAL A 133 5.23 8.82 -8.17
N VAL A 134 5.33 9.51 -7.03
CA VAL A 134 4.95 10.92 -6.94
C VAL A 134 5.83 11.77 -7.86
N ILE A 135 7.13 11.53 -7.87
CA ILE A 135 8.05 12.25 -8.75
C ILE A 135 7.69 12.03 -10.21
N LEU A 136 7.44 10.79 -10.60
CA LEU A 136 7.09 10.48 -12.01
C LEU A 136 5.79 11.14 -12.44
N VAL A 137 4.80 11.19 -11.56
CA VAL A 137 3.50 11.78 -11.88
C VAL A 137 3.56 13.30 -11.97
N ILE A 138 4.31 13.93 -11.08
CA ILE A 138 4.37 15.40 -11.01
C ILE A 138 5.40 15.96 -12.00
N VAL A 139 6.61 15.41 -11.99
CA VAL A 139 7.72 15.93 -12.82
C VAL A 139 7.64 15.42 -14.25
N LYS A 140 7.22 14.16 -14.44
CA LYS A 140 7.13 13.52 -15.76
C LYS A 140 8.44 13.68 -16.54
N PRO A 141 9.58 13.18 -16.01
CA PRO A 141 10.90 13.47 -16.57
C PRO A 141 11.10 12.89 -17.98
N PHE A 142 10.33 11.94 -18.41
CA PHE A 142 10.35 11.35 -19.74
C PHE A 142 8.97 10.80 -20.10
#